data_3b971d1b2631e703b9769e6959663791
#
_entry.id   3b971d1b2631e703b9769e6959663791
#
_cell.length_a   1.000
_cell.length_b   1.000
_cell.length_c   1.000
_cell.angle_alpha   90.00
_cell.angle_beta   90.00
_cell.angle_gamma   90.00
#
_symmetry.space_group_name_H-M   'P 1'
#
loop_
_entity.id
_entity.type
_entity.pdbx_description
1 polymer ?
#
loop_
_entity_poly.entity_id
_entity_poly.type
_entity_poly.pdbx_seq_one_letter_code
_entity_poly.pdbx_strand_id
1 'polypeptide(L)'
;MRTSPHSGPVDVARTVVPSPETGAPVAGALPRRTLVGDLMTRKVTALDPRTGFSTVVAALRGHHHDMLPVVDAEQRVMGTVSSSDLLAKLAVSVLPAHEPLIESRQIRAMRRRASAVSARELMTAPALTVTTTTTAAEAALLAVRHRVHHLPVLDGRRRLTGVVCLCDLLGALHRDDDEIRSEVLYLAVGPDSGVERASLIVDCRDGQVVLNATTALRSQARSLAESVRRVEGVVDLLDSLCWRTDDTRASVAGS
;
A
#
# COMPACT_ATOMS: atom_id res chain seq x y z
N MET A 1 51.23 -0.69 -26.64
CA MET A 1 51.18 -0.09 -25.29
C MET A 1 49.96 0.83 -25.24
N ARG A 2 48.83 0.34 -24.79
CA ARG A 2 47.64 1.14 -24.49
C ARG A 2 47.08 0.63 -23.15
N THR A 3 47.21 1.47 -22.15
CA THR A 3 46.76 1.25 -20.78
C THR A 3 45.25 1.44 -20.68
N SER A 4 44.57 0.44 -20.16
CA SER A 4 43.15 0.50 -19.77
C SER A 4 42.98 1.32 -18.49
N PRO A 5 41.93 2.14 -18.33
CA PRO A 5 41.65 2.78 -17.07
C PRO A 5 40.89 1.83 -16.13
N HIS A 6 41.32 1.81 -14.88
CA HIS A 6 40.68 1.16 -13.73
C HIS A 6 39.27 1.70 -13.50
N SER A 7 38.30 0.79 -13.40
CA SER A 7 36.99 1.05 -12.82
C SER A 7 37.14 1.11 -11.29
N GLY A 8 37.06 2.29 -10.72
CA GLY A 8 36.92 2.47 -9.26
C GLY A 8 35.54 1.99 -8.76
N PRO A 9 35.45 1.63 -7.48
CA PRO A 9 34.18 1.16 -6.89
C PRO A 9 33.15 2.29 -6.87
N VAL A 10 31.94 1.98 -7.30
CA VAL A 10 30.78 2.88 -7.23
C VAL A 10 30.48 3.13 -5.75
N ASP A 11 30.69 4.35 -5.32
CA ASP A 11 30.36 4.83 -3.98
C ASP A 11 28.83 4.83 -3.82
N VAL A 12 28.32 3.85 -3.08
CA VAL A 12 26.90 3.79 -2.71
C VAL A 12 26.69 4.85 -1.66
N ALA A 13 26.22 6.02 -2.07
CA ALA A 13 25.87 7.12 -1.19
C ALA A 13 24.95 6.62 -0.07
N ARG A 14 25.48 6.58 1.14
CA ARG A 14 24.76 6.32 2.37
C ARG A 14 23.77 7.48 2.61
N THR A 15 22.52 7.29 2.22
CA THR A 15 21.44 8.19 2.63
C THR A 15 21.24 8.02 4.12
N VAL A 16 21.69 8.99 4.91
CA VAL A 16 21.41 9.06 6.35
C VAL A 16 19.93 9.41 6.50
N VAL A 17 19.12 8.43 6.86
CA VAL A 17 17.75 8.66 7.30
C VAL A 17 17.83 9.25 8.71
N PRO A 18 17.27 10.45 8.99
CA PRO A 18 17.20 10.97 10.34
C PRO A 18 16.34 10.03 11.20
N SER A 19 16.87 9.59 12.34
CA SER A 19 16.15 8.80 13.33
C SER A 19 14.93 9.58 13.80
N PRO A 20 13.72 8.97 13.88
CA PRO A 20 12.59 9.61 14.55
C PRO A 20 12.92 9.76 16.04
N GLU A 21 12.68 10.94 16.59
CA GLU A 21 12.81 11.20 18.02
C GLU A 21 11.94 10.22 18.81
N THR A 22 12.57 9.54 19.75
CA THR A 22 11.97 8.52 20.61
C THR A 22 10.96 9.17 21.55
N GLY A 23 9.70 9.26 21.11
CA GLY A 23 8.58 9.55 22.00
C GLY A 23 8.28 8.29 22.82
N ALA A 24 8.39 8.38 24.14
CA ALA A 24 8.03 7.30 25.04
C ALA A 24 6.59 6.80 24.77
N PRO A 25 6.32 5.47 24.81
CA PRO A 25 5.00 4.92 24.55
C PRO A 25 4.00 5.43 25.59
N VAL A 26 3.01 6.18 25.12
CA VAL A 26 1.86 6.58 25.93
C VAL A 26 1.01 5.33 26.17
N ALA A 27 0.98 4.85 27.42
CA ALA A 27 0.13 3.75 27.82
C ALA A 27 -1.35 4.08 27.51
N GLY A 28 -1.97 3.31 26.62
CA GLY A 28 -3.40 3.45 26.31
C GLY A 28 -3.76 3.79 24.85
N ALA A 29 -2.80 3.86 23.93
CA ALA A 29 -3.10 4.12 22.53
C ALA A 29 -3.69 2.85 21.85
N LEU A 30 -4.85 3.02 21.18
CA LEU A 30 -5.41 2.03 20.27
C LEU A 30 -4.37 1.63 19.21
N PRO A 31 -4.44 0.39 18.67
CA PRO A 31 -3.52 -0.06 17.63
C PRO A 31 -3.40 0.99 16.51
N ARG A 32 -2.17 1.44 16.26
CA ARG A 32 -1.87 2.49 15.27
C ARG A 32 -2.03 1.89 13.89
N ARG A 33 -3.01 2.38 13.14
CA ARG A 33 -3.14 2.05 11.70
C ARG A 33 -2.40 3.12 10.92
N THR A 34 -1.42 2.73 10.13
CA THR A 34 -0.71 3.63 9.24
C THR A 34 -1.66 4.15 8.18
N LEU A 35 -1.79 5.47 8.07
CA LEU A 35 -2.69 6.11 7.11
C LEU A 35 -1.94 6.49 5.83
N VAL A 36 -2.65 6.49 4.71
CA VAL A 36 -2.11 6.96 3.42
C VAL A 36 -1.57 8.40 3.54
N GLY A 37 -2.21 9.25 4.34
CA GLY A 37 -1.77 10.62 4.58
C GLY A 37 -0.36 10.75 5.19
N ASP A 38 0.12 9.71 5.89
CA ASP A 38 1.45 9.66 6.51
C ASP A 38 2.52 9.18 5.53
N LEU A 39 2.13 8.39 4.53
CA LEU A 39 3.02 7.74 3.55
C LEU A 39 3.10 8.47 2.22
N MET A 40 2.05 9.21 1.82
CA MET A 40 1.92 9.78 0.49
C MET A 40 2.97 10.84 0.17
N THR A 41 3.36 10.92 -1.09
CA THR A 41 4.11 12.05 -1.65
C THR A 41 3.16 13.22 -1.90
N ARG A 42 3.41 14.37 -1.24
CA ARG A 42 2.56 15.57 -1.35
C ARG A 42 2.89 16.46 -2.55
N LYS A 43 4.16 16.48 -2.97
CA LYS A 43 4.59 17.27 -4.12
C LYS A 43 4.34 16.49 -5.40
N VAL A 44 3.15 16.65 -5.98
CA VAL A 44 2.70 15.91 -7.17
C VAL A 44 2.58 16.84 -8.36
N THR A 45 3.11 16.41 -9.49
CA THR A 45 2.83 17.04 -10.79
C THR A 45 1.52 16.47 -11.33
N ALA A 46 0.57 17.36 -11.60
CA ALA A 46 -0.69 17.00 -12.24
C ALA A 46 -0.75 17.58 -13.66
N LEU A 47 -1.56 16.97 -14.52
CA LEU A 47 -1.79 17.37 -15.89
C LEU A 47 -3.12 18.11 -16.06
N ASP A 48 -3.13 19.19 -16.85
CA ASP A 48 -4.35 19.75 -17.39
C ASP A 48 -4.92 18.77 -18.45
N PRO A 49 -6.25 18.61 -18.58
CA PRO A 49 -6.86 17.72 -19.57
C PRO A 49 -6.47 18.03 -21.03
N ARG A 50 -6.11 19.29 -21.31
CA ARG A 50 -5.71 19.75 -22.66
C ARG A 50 -4.21 19.58 -22.93
N THR A 51 -3.41 19.14 -21.93
CA THR A 51 -1.96 18.92 -22.10
C THR A 51 -1.70 18.00 -23.29
N GLY A 52 -0.89 18.47 -24.23
CA GLY A 52 -0.57 17.72 -25.46
C GLY A 52 0.33 16.52 -25.20
N PHE A 53 0.26 15.53 -26.09
CA PHE A 53 0.96 14.24 -25.98
C PHE A 53 2.46 14.39 -25.65
N SER A 54 3.19 15.25 -26.39
CA SER A 54 4.64 15.42 -26.19
C SER A 54 4.98 15.94 -24.78
N THR A 55 4.17 16.85 -24.25
CA THR A 55 4.32 17.39 -22.89
C THR A 55 4.02 16.31 -21.85
N VAL A 56 3.00 15.48 -22.07
CA VAL A 56 2.69 14.32 -21.21
C VAL A 56 3.87 13.35 -21.16
N VAL A 57 4.47 13.01 -22.32
CA VAL A 57 5.65 12.15 -22.40
C VAL A 57 6.84 12.77 -21.64
N ALA A 58 7.12 14.06 -21.84
CA ALA A 58 8.19 14.76 -21.15
C ALA A 58 8.00 14.76 -19.63
N ALA A 59 6.76 15.01 -19.16
CA ALA A 59 6.42 15.02 -17.76
C ALA A 59 6.60 13.64 -17.12
N LEU A 60 6.13 12.54 -17.74
CA LEU A 60 6.33 11.18 -17.23
C LEU A 60 7.79 10.77 -17.19
N ARG A 61 8.61 11.16 -18.19
CA ARG A 61 10.05 10.87 -18.20
C ARG A 61 10.84 11.64 -17.15
N GLY A 62 10.38 12.81 -16.76
CA GLY A 62 11.05 13.69 -15.78
C GLY A 62 10.70 13.37 -14.32
N HIS A 63 9.77 12.49 -14.06
CA HIS A 63 9.29 12.18 -12.71
C HIS A 63 9.59 10.71 -12.32
N HIS A 64 9.83 10.48 -11.03
CA HIS A 64 10.06 9.15 -10.47
C HIS A 64 8.77 8.28 -10.42
N HIS A 65 7.62 8.85 -10.78
CA HIS A 65 6.35 8.15 -10.78
C HIS A 65 5.91 7.80 -12.20
N ASP A 66 5.52 6.55 -12.41
CA ASP A 66 5.02 6.07 -13.71
C ASP A 66 3.58 6.51 -14.03
N MET A 67 3.02 7.44 -13.24
CA MET A 67 1.65 7.91 -13.37
C MET A 67 1.54 9.39 -13.01
N LEU A 68 0.74 10.13 -13.76
CA LEU A 68 0.35 11.52 -13.48
C LEU A 68 -1.17 11.63 -13.41
N PRO A 69 -1.71 12.27 -12.34
CA PRO A 69 -3.13 12.60 -12.26
C PRO A 69 -3.50 13.69 -13.28
N VAL A 70 -4.68 13.56 -13.87
CA VAL A 70 -5.30 14.61 -14.70
C VAL A 70 -6.37 15.30 -13.85
N VAL A 71 -6.27 16.61 -13.71
CA VAL A 71 -7.15 17.41 -12.82
C VAL A 71 -7.88 18.50 -13.60
N ASP A 72 -9.07 18.86 -13.12
CA ASP A 72 -9.83 20.01 -13.61
C ASP A 72 -9.32 21.34 -13.00
N ALA A 73 -9.97 22.46 -13.36
CA ALA A 73 -9.61 23.78 -12.87
C ALA A 73 -9.78 23.91 -11.33
N GLU A 74 -10.64 23.11 -10.73
CA GLU A 74 -10.89 23.03 -9.29
C GLU A 74 -9.98 22.04 -8.57
N GLN A 75 -8.94 21.49 -9.25
CA GLN A 75 -8.00 20.47 -8.75
C GLN A 75 -8.66 19.13 -8.41
N ARG A 76 -9.80 18.80 -9.00
CA ARG A 76 -10.45 17.49 -8.84
C ARG A 76 -9.88 16.50 -9.84
N VAL A 77 -9.60 15.28 -9.37
CA VAL A 77 -9.03 14.24 -10.22
C VAL A 77 -10.10 13.72 -11.21
N MET A 78 -9.84 13.87 -12.48
CA MET A 78 -10.67 13.38 -13.59
C MET A 78 -10.26 11.96 -14.02
N GLY A 79 -8.96 11.68 -14.05
CA GLY A 79 -8.37 10.43 -14.50
C GLY A 79 -6.89 10.37 -14.18
N THR A 80 -6.23 9.33 -14.64
CA THR A 80 -4.77 9.17 -14.53
C THR A 80 -4.18 8.78 -15.88
N VAL A 81 -2.97 9.27 -16.18
CA VAL A 81 -2.17 8.83 -17.33
C VAL A 81 -0.92 8.14 -16.80
N SER A 82 -0.65 6.94 -17.27
CA SER A 82 0.51 6.15 -16.91
C SER A 82 1.42 5.87 -18.10
N SER A 83 2.64 5.41 -17.83
CA SER A 83 3.57 4.99 -18.87
C SER A 83 2.97 3.92 -19.80
N SER A 84 2.14 3.02 -19.27
CA SER A 84 1.46 1.99 -20.08
C SER A 84 0.44 2.57 -21.08
N ASP A 85 -0.18 3.71 -20.76
CA ASP A 85 -1.09 4.38 -21.70
C ASP A 85 -0.33 4.97 -22.89
N LEU A 86 0.88 5.47 -22.68
CA LEU A 86 1.76 5.98 -23.75
C LEU A 86 2.36 4.86 -24.59
N LEU A 87 2.77 3.75 -23.96
CA LEU A 87 3.34 2.59 -24.67
C LEU A 87 2.34 1.94 -25.63
N ALA A 88 1.04 2.13 -25.44
CA ALA A 88 0.02 1.71 -26.39
C ALA A 88 0.28 2.25 -27.80
N LYS A 89 0.84 3.48 -27.92
CA LYS A 89 1.18 4.08 -29.22
C LYS A 89 2.30 3.33 -29.94
N LEU A 90 3.31 2.86 -29.22
CA LEU A 90 4.38 2.02 -29.77
C LEU A 90 3.85 0.61 -30.10
N ALA A 91 3.06 0.02 -29.20
CA ALA A 91 2.54 -1.33 -29.37
C ALA A 91 1.61 -1.45 -30.62
N VAL A 92 0.83 -0.41 -30.93
CA VAL A 92 -0.05 -0.41 -32.10
C VAL A 92 0.72 -0.41 -33.42
N SER A 93 1.95 0.13 -33.45
CA SER A 93 2.76 0.19 -34.70
C SER A 93 3.14 -1.18 -35.26
N VAL A 94 3.10 -2.24 -34.43
CA VAL A 94 3.39 -3.63 -34.84
C VAL A 94 2.13 -4.45 -35.05
N LEU A 95 0.94 -3.88 -34.84
CA LEU A 95 -0.33 -4.57 -35.11
C LEU A 95 -0.69 -4.49 -36.60
N PRO A 96 -1.37 -5.51 -37.16
CA PRO A 96 -1.85 -5.47 -38.53
C PRO A 96 -2.69 -4.23 -38.82
N ALA A 97 -2.50 -3.63 -39.98
CA ALA A 97 -3.25 -2.44 -40.41
C ALA A 97 -4.75 -2.74 -40.64
N HIS A 98 -5.09 -3.98 -40.98
CA HIS A 98 -6.47 -4.40 -41.15
C HIS A 98 -7.07 -4.92 -39.86
N GLU A 99 -8.23 -4.39 -39.47
CA GLU A 99 -8.98 -4.86 -38.32
C GLU A 99 -9.51 -6.27 -38.57
N PRO A 100 -9.19 -7.25 -37.70
CA PRO A 100 -9.91 -8.53 -37.75
C PRO A 100 -11.39 -8.28 -37.44
N LEU A 101 -12.29 -9.01 -38.09
CA LEU A 101 -13.74 -8.90 -37.88
C LEU A 101 -14.16 -9.00 -36.40
N ILE A 102 -13.31 -9.61 -35.57
CA ILE A 102 -13.50 -9.72 -34.11
C ILE A 102 -12.24 -9.18 -33.42
N GLU A 103 -12.25 -7.91 -33.08
CA GLU A 103 -11.17 -7.30 -32.31
C GLU A 103 -11.48 -7.34 -30.79
N SER A 104 -10.51 -7.78 -29.99
CA SER A 104 -10.68 -7.80 -28.53
C SER A 104 -10.86 -6.38 -27.97
N ARG A 105 -11.62 -6.25 -26.85
CA ARG A 105 -11.82 -4.96 -26.17
C ARG A 105 -10.48 -4.30 -25.80
N GLN A 106 -9.48 -5.11 -25.48
CA GLN A 106 -8.15 -4.65 -25.12
C GLN A 106 -7.42 -3.98 -26.30
N ILE A 107 -7.41 -4.60 -27.48
CA ILE A 107 -6.77 -4.06 -28.69
C ILE A 107 -7.49 -2.78 -29.14
N ARG A 108 -8.82 -2.76 -29.09
CA ARG A 108 -9.61 -1.56 -29.40
C ARG A 108 -9.29 -0.39 -28.46
N ALA A 109 -9.17 -0.64 -27.15
CA ALA A 109 -8.77 0.36 -26.18
C ALA A 109 -7.34 0.86 -26.44
N MET A 110 -6.42 -0.02 -26.81
CA MET A 110 -5.03 0.33 -27.18
C MET A 110 -4.98 1.22 -28.44
N ARG A 111 -5.74 0.89 -29.49
CA ARG A 111 -5.83 1.72 -30.73
C ARG A 111 -6.37 3.11 -30.44
N ARG A 112 -7.40 3.23 -29.58
CA ARG A 112 -7.94 4.53 -29.15
C ARG A 112 -6.89 5.38 -28.44
N ARG A 113 -6.10 4.78 -27.53
CA ARG A 113 -5.00 5.50 -26.84
C ARG A 113 -3.89 5.87 -27.82
N ALA A 114 -3.60 5.05 -28.81
CA ALA A 114 -2.58 5.33 -29.82
C ALA A 114 -2.89 6.54 -30.69
N SER A 115 -4.18 6.85 -30.92
CA SER A 115 -4.61 8.04 -31.67
C SER A 115 -4.77 9.28 -30.79
N ALA A 116 -4.68 9.15 -29.48
CA ALA A 116 -4.86 10.23 -28.53
C ALA A 116 -3.79 11.33 -28.69
N VAL A 117 -4.22 12.59 -28.63
CA VAL A 117 -3.35 13.76 -28.78
C VAL A 117 -3.30 14.62 -27.49
N SER A 118 -4.16 14.35 -26.52
CA SER A 118 -4.27 15.10 -25.27
C SER A 118 -4.31 14.17 -24.04
N ALA A 119 -4.00 14.72 -22.86
CA ALA A 119 -4.08 14.01 -21.58
C ALA A 119 -5.51 13.45 -21.34
N ARG A 120 -6.55 14.20 -21.71
CA ARG A 120 -7.95 13.77 -21.59
C ARG A 120 -8.25 12.51 -22.40
N GLU A 121 -7.67 12.39 -23.60
CA GLU A 121 -7.89 11.23 -24.46
C GLU A 121 -7.04 10.03 -24.04
N LEU A 122 -5.85 10.29 -23.46
CA LEU A 122 -4.94 9.27 -22.96
C LEU A 122 -5.41 8.67 -21.63
N MET A 123 -6.04 9.49 -20.76
CA MET A 123 -6.30 9.10 -19.38
C MET A 123 -7.21 7.89 -19.25
N THR A 124 -6.96 7.09 -18.22
CA THR A 124 -7.91 6.12 -17.70
C THR A 124 -8.86 6.84 -16.74
N ALA A 125 -10.15 6.82 -17.04
CA ALA A 125 -11.19 7.47 -16.25
C ALA A 125 -12.36 6.51 -15.98
N PRO A 126 -13.00 6.57 -14.79
CA PRO A 126 -12.60 7.38 -13.64
C PRO A 126 -11.29 6.90 -13.01
N ALA A 127 -10.54 7.83 -12.38
CA ALA A 127 -9.37 7.47 -11.61
C ALA A 127 -9.76 6.64 -10.37
N LEU A 128 -8.96 5.63 -10.08
CA LEU A 128 -9.02 4.95 -8.79
C LEU A 128 -8.29 5.83 -7.77
N THR A 129 -8.96 6.23 -6.69
CA THR A 129 -8.44 7.19 -5.73
C THR A 129 -8.64 6.72 -4.30
N VAL A 130 -7.84 7.24 -3.38
CA VAL A 130 -7.97 7.05 -1.92
C VAL A 130 -8.01 8.40 -1.22
N THR A 131 -8.23 8.40 0.08
CA THR A 131 -8.20 9.62 0.91
C THR A 131 -7.01 9.58 1.86
N THR A 132 -6.69 10.72 2.48
CA THR A 132 -5.64 10.79 3.50
C THR A 132 -5.92 9.92 4.73
N THR A 133 -7.20 9.61 4.99
CA THR A 133 -7.65 8.78 6.12
C THR A 133 -7.82 7.30 5.76
N THR A 134 -7.60 6.92 4.51
CA THR A 134 -7.56 5.51 4.10
C THR A 134 -6.35 4.85 4.75
N THR A 135 -6.50 3.64 5.28
CA THR A 135 -5.37 2.88 5.83
C THR A 135 -4.45 2.34 4.73
N ALA A 136 -3.18 2.14 5.05
CA ALA A 136 -2.22 1.53 4.12
C ALA A 136 -2.70 0.16 3.62
N ALA A 137 -3.30 -0.66 4.49
CA ALA A 137 -3.84 -1.98 4.15
C ALA A 137 -5.01 -1.89 3.14
N GLU A 138 -5.94 -0.95 3.34
CA GLU A 138 -7.05 -0.73 2.39
C GLU A 138 -6.55 -0.24 1.03
N ALA A 139 -5.58 0.69 1.03
CA ALA A 139 -4.96 1.19 -0.20
C ALA A 139 -4.21 0.07 -0.94
N ALA A 140 -3.45 -0.77 -0.22
CA ALA A 140 -2.75 -1.92 -0.78
C ALA A 140 -3.73 -2.93 -1.40
N LEU A 141 -4.81 -3.27 -0.69
CA LEU A 141 -5.86 -4.17 -1.22
C LEU A 141 -6.48 -3.62 -2.51
N LEU A 142 -6.75 -2.30 -2.55
CA LEU A 142 -7.30 -1.63 -3.71
C LEU A 142 -6.32 -1.69 -4.89
N ALA A 143 -5.05 -1.37 -4.65
CA ALA A 143 -4.01 -1.37 -5.67
C ALA A 143 -3.78 -2.76 -6.27
N VAL A 144 -3.71 -3.81 -5.44
CA VAL A 144 -3.54 -5.21 -5.88
C VAL A 144 -4.75 -5.68 -6.69
N ARG A 145 -5.97 -5.43 -6.22
CA ARG A 145 -7.21 -5.83 -6.92
C ARG A 145 -7.34 -5.23 -8.31
N HIS A 146 -6.94 -3.98 -8.45
CA HIS A 146 -7.07 -3.23 -9.70
C HIS A 146 -5.79 -3.21 -10.53
N ARG A 147 -4.71 -3.84 -10.03
CA ARG A 147 -3.39 -3.90 -10.70
C ARG A 147 -2.85 -2.52 -11.04
N VAL A 148 -2.98 -1.59 -10.10
CA VAL A 148 -2.43 -0.24 -10.21
C VAL A 148 -1.29 -0.06 -9.21
N HIS A 149 -0.26 0.69 -9.61
CA HIS A 149 0.93 0.93 -8.78
C HIS A 149 0.88 2.26 -8.03
N HIS A 150 0.01 3.16 -8.46
CA HIS A 150 -0.11 4.51 -7.91
C HIS A 150 -1.59 4.85 -7.73
N LEU A 151 -1.90 5.50 -6.63
CA LEU A 151 -3.24 5.97 -6.31
C LEU A 151 -3.20 7.46 -5.99
N PRO A 152 -3.92 8.32 -6.74
CA PRO A 152 -4.13 9.70 -6.34
C PRO A 152 -4.84 9.78 -4.98
N VAL A 153 -4.36 10.66 -4.11
CA VAL A 153 -4.88 10.87 -2.77
C VAL A 153 -5.69 12.16 -2.76
N LEU A 154 -6.91 12.09 -2.26
CA LEU A 154 -7.85 13.19 -2.22
C LEU A 154 -8.00 13.76 -0.80
N ASP A 155 -8.24 15.07 -0.73
CA ASP A 155 -8.69 15.74 0.50
C ASP A 155 -10.21 15.54 0.73
N GLY A 156 -10.72 16.04 1.87
CA GLY A 156 -12.15 16.00 2.21
C GLY A 156 -13.06 16.76 1.22
N ARG A 157 -12.50 17.59 0.32
CA ARG A 157 -13.19 18.30 -0.75
C ARG A 157 -13.03 17.63 -2.12
N ARG A 158 -12.48 16.40 -2.15
CA ARG A 158 -12.19 15.61 -3.35
C ARG A 158 -11.15 16.25 -4.29
N ARG A 159 -10.26 17.08 -3.79
CA ARG A 159 -9.15 17.65 -4.56
C ARG A 159 -7.89 16.81 -4.35
N LEU A 160 -7.06 16.79 -5.38
CA LEU A 160 -5.76 16.12 -5.33
C LEU A 160 -4.89 16.76 -4.22
N THR A 161 -4.38 15.93 -3.30
CA THR A 161 -3.48 16.37 -2.24
C THR A 161 -2.16 15.60 -2.19
N GLY A 162 -2.09 14.48 -2.91
CA GLY A 162 -0.90 13.64 -2.97
C GLY A 162 -1.07 12.46 -3.92
N VAL A 163 -0.03 11.64 -3.99
CA VAL A 163 -0.04 10.32 -4.63
C VAL A 163 0.63 9.35 -3.68
N VAL A 164 0.09 8.14 -3.55
CA VAL A 164 0.72 7.02 -2.86
C VAL A 164 1.06 5.93 -3.87
N CYS A 165 2.28 5.42 -3.85
CA CYS A 165 2.73 4.28 -4.65
C CYS A 165 2.77 2.99 -3.82
N LEU A 166 2.89 1.84 -4.49
CA LEU A 166 3.10 0.57 -3.80
C LEU A 166 4.37 0.58 -2.94
N CYS A 167 5.42 1.30 -3.37
CA CYS A 167 6.67 1.43 -2.60
C CYS A 167 6.44 2.20 -1.28
N ASP A 168 5.60 3.26 -1.32
CA ASP A 168 5.25 3.99 -0.11
C ASP A 168 4.47 3.09 0.87
N LEU A 169 3.54 2.27 0.34
CA LEU A 169 2.73 1.34 1.15
C LEU A 169 3.59 0.25 1.81
N LEU A 170 4.72 -0.15 1.19
CA LEU A 170 5.67 -1.06 1.83
C LEU A 170 6.26 -0.47 3.12
N GLY A 171 6.31 0.86 3.25
CA GLY A 171 6.72 1.53 4.49
C GLY A 171 5.86 1.14 5.70
N ALA A 172 4.59 0.79 5.48
CA ALA A 172 3.72 0.30 6.55
C ALA A 172 4.11 -1.10 7.09
N LEU A 173 4.87 -1.87 6.29
CA LEU A 173 5.38 -3.18 6.71
C LEU A 173 6.71 -3.05 7.47
N HIS A 174 7.39 -1.91 7.34
CA HIS A 174 8.67 -1.66 8.02
C HIS A 174 8.39 -1.05 9.39
N ARG A 175 7.96 -1.89 10.34
CA ARG A 175 7.78 -1.50 11.74
C ARG A 175 8.88 -2.10 12.59
N ASP A 176 9.26 -1.37 13.63
CA ASP A 176 10.21 -1.85 14.62
C ASP A 176 9.61 -3.00 15.43
N ASP A 177 10.38 -4.06 15.66
CA ASP A 177 9.94 -5.24 16.41
C ASP A 177 9.48 -4.88 17.84
N ASP A 178 10.08 -3.87 18.47
CA ASP A 178 9.66 -3.38 19.79
C ASP A 178 8.29 -2.68 19.74
N GLU A 179 7.95 -1.99 18.64
CA GLU A 179 6.61 -1.41 18.43
C GLU A 179 5.58 -2.51 18.24
N ILE A 180 5.87 -3.50 17.40
CA ILE A 180 4.99 -4.66 17.16
C ILE A 180 4.76 -5.40 18.48
N ARG A 181 5.84 -5.70 19.21
CA ARG A 181 5.78 -6.37 20.51
C ARG A 181 4.91 -5.60 21.52
N SER A 182 5.08 -4.28 21.58
CA SER A 182 4.31 -3.42 22.48
C SER A 182 2.82 -3.43 22.15
N GLU A 183 2.46 -3.40 20.86
CA GLU A 183 1.08 -3.48 20.42
C GLU A 183 0.45 -4.85 20.70
N VAL A 184 1.19 -5.95 20.48
CA VAL A 184 0.76 -7.31 20.84
C VAL A 184 0.54 -7.45 22.34
N LEU A 185 1.45 -6.93 23.17
CA LEU A 185 1.29 -6.89 24.61
C LEU A 185 0.04 -6.11 25.02
N TYR A 186 -0.23 -4.96 24.40
CA TYR A 186 -1.44 -4.18 24.66
C TYR A 186 -2.71 -4.98 24.38
N LEU A 187 -2.77 -5.68 23.24
CA LEU A 187 -3.89 -6.55 22.88
C LEU A 187 -4.07 -7.71 23.88
N ALA A 188 -2.95 -8.32 24.30
CA ALA A 188 -2.97 -9.46 25.23
C ALA A 188 -3.38 -9.10 26.65
N VAL A 189 -3.12 -7.87 27.12
CA VAL A 189 -3.51 -7.42 28.47
C VAL A 189 -4.83 -6.68 28.52
N GLY A 190 -5.53 -6.56 27.37
CA GLY A 190 -6.84 -5.91 27.28
C GLY A 190 -7.90 -6.57 28.17
N PRO A 191 -8.95 -5.83 28.58
CA PRO A 191 -9.95 -6.31 29.53
C PRO A 191 -10.69 -7.57 29.07
N ASP A 192 -10.87 -7.74 27.76
CA ASP A 192 -11.62 -8.86 27.18
C ASP A 192 -10.73 -10.03 26.75
N SER A 193 -9.40 -9.92 26.90
CA SER A 193 -8.46 -10.94 26.44
C SER A 193 -8.52 -12.24 27.23
N GLY A 194 -8.91 -12.16 28.51
CA GLY A 194 -8.93 -13.29 29.45
C GLY A 194 -7.55 -13.91 29.70
N VAL A 195 -6.46 -13.22 29.33
CA VAL A 195 -5.08 -13.71 29.45
C VAL A 195 -4.60 -13.63 30.90
N GLU A 196 -4.01 -14.72 31.38
CA GLU A 196 -3.31 -14.75 32.66
C GLU A 196 -1.94 -14.09 32.49
N ARG A 197 -1.77 -12.91 33.08
CA ARG A 197 -0.54 -12.09 32.94
C ARG A 197 0.75 -12.86 33.29
N ALA A 198 0.70 -13.80 34.24
CA ALA A 198 1.85 -14.60 34.63
C ALA A 198 2.30 -15.61 33.56
N SER A 199 1.43 -15.96 32.61
CA SER A 199 1.72 -16.90 31.51
C SER A 199 2.10 -16.21 30.22
N LEU A 200 1.99 -14.86 30.16
CA LEU A 200 2.15 -14.10 28.93
C LEU A 200 3.63 -13.90 28.59
N ILE A 201 4.03 -14.43 27.45
CA ILE A 201 5.35 -14.20 26.84
C ILE A 201 5.12 -13.73 25.41
N VAL A 202 5.69 -12.58 25.05
CA VAL A 202 5.67 -12.04 23.70
C VAL A 202 7.10 -11.69 23.29
N ASP A 203 7.55 -12.23 22.18
CA ASP A 203 8.79 -11.84 21.49
C ASP A 203 8.47 -11.51 20.02
N CYS A 204 9.27 -10.64 19.41
CA CYS A 204 9.14 -10.27 18.01
C CYS A 204 10.53 -10.13 17.40
N ARG A 205 10.75 -10.75 16.22
CA ARG A 205 11.99 -10.63 15.45
C ARG A 205 11.66 -10.65 13.96
N ASP A 206 12.09 -9.62 13.24
CA ASP A 206 11.80 -9.43 11.82
C ASP A 206 10.30 -9.60 11.50
N GLY A 207 9.43 -9.07 12.37
CA GLY A 207 7.98 -9.19 12.24
C GLY A 207 7.41 -10.57 12.58
N GLN A 208 8.23 -11.54 12.96
CA GLN A 208 7.77 -12.85 13.45
C GLN A 208 7.47 -12.77 14.94
N VAL A 209 6.20 -12.91 15.29
CA VAL A 209 5.73 -12.84 16.67
C VAL A 209 5.66 -14.24 17.28
N VAL A 210 6.28 -14.42 18.46
CA VAL A 210 6.09 -15.57 19.32
C VAL A 210 5.17 -15.16 20.46
N LEU A 211 4.02 -15.86 20.59
CA LEU A 211 3.01 -15.56 21.61
C LEU A 211 2.69 -16.81 22.41
N ASN A 212 3.07 -16.82 23.68
CA ASN A 212 2.68 -17.86 24.64
C ASN A 212 1.78 -17.24 25.69
N ALA A 213 0.61 -17.79 25.92
CA ALA A 213 -0.32 -17.34 26.95
C ALA A 213 -1.35 -18.41 27.33
N THR A 214 -1.89 -18.28 28.54
CA THR A 214 -3.05 -19.04 28.99
C THR A 214 -4.25 -18.10 29.09
N THR A 215 -5.37 -18.44 28.46
CA THR A 215 -6.63 -17.69 28.54
C THR A 215 -7.67 -18.47 29.37
N ALA A 216 -8.69 -17.77 29.84
CA ALA A 216 -9.80 -18.41 30.52
C ALA A 216 -10.62 -19.31 29.56
N LEU A 217 -10.90 -18.80 28.35
CA LEU A 217 -11.73 -19.44 27.36
C LEU A 217 -10.99 -19.69 26.05
N ARG A 218 -11.35 -20.76 25.34
CA ARG A 218 -10.80 -21.09 24.01
C ARG A 218 -11.15 -20.03 22.96
N SER A 219 -12.36 -19.49 23.00
CA SER A 219 -12.79 -18.40 22.13
C SER A 219 -11.89 -17.16 22.26
N GLN A 220 -11.46 -16.84 23.49
CA GLN A 220 -10.53 -15.73 23.75
C GLN A 220 -9.14 -15.98 23.15
N ALA A 221 -8.59 -17.20 23.30
CA ALA A 221 -7.33 -17.57 22.67
C ALA A 221 -7.38 -17.37 21.16
N ARG A 222 -8.45 -17.85 20.53
CA ARG A 222 -8.65 -17.70 19.08
C ARG A 222 -8.76 -16.23 18.66
N SER A 223 -9.56 -15.45 19.37
CA SER A 223 -9.76 -14.03 19.09
C SER A 223 -8.46 -13.24 19.24
N LEU A 224 -7.64 -13.56 20.26
CA LEU A 224 -6.33 -12.96 20.46
C LEU A 224 -5.40 -13.27 19.29
N ALA A 225 -5.28 -14.54 18.88
CA ALA A 225 -4.43 -14.93 17.75
C ALA A 225 -4.87 -14.22 16.44
N GLU A 226 -6.19 -14.14 16.18
CA GLU A 226 -6.72 -13.43 15.02
C GLU A 226 -6.41 -11.92 15.07
N SER A 227 -6.47 -11.31 16.25
CA SER A 227 -6.15 -9.90 16.46
C SER A 227 -4.66 -9.62 16.24
N VAL A 228 -3.78 -10.49 16.76
CA VAL A 228 -2.32 -10.35 16.58
C VAL A 228 -1.93 -10.50 15.11
N ARG A 229 -2.52 -11.42 14.36
CA ARG A 229 -2.27 -11.55 12.91
C ARG A 229 -2.69 -10.33 12.09
N ARG A 230 -3.50 -9.43 12.65
CA ARG A 230 -3.94 -8.17 12.01
C ARG A 230 -3.11 -6.97 12.40
N VAL A 231 -2.15 -7.13 13.30
CA VAL A 231 -1.22 -6.06 13.67
C VAL A 231 -0.32 -5.76 12.47
N GLU A 232 -0.24 -4.48 12.09
CA GLU A 232 0.64 -4.05 10.99
C GLU A 232 2.09 -4.39 11.31
N GLY A 233 2.81 -4.96 10.35
CA GLY A 233 4.19 -5.41 10.50
C GLY A 233 4.34 -6.85 10.96
N VAL A 234 3.29 -7.53 11.42
CA VAL A 234 3.34 -8.97 11.72
C VAL A 234 3.40 -9.76 10.41
N VAL A 235 4.49 -10.48 10.21
CA VAL A 235 4.75 -11.34 9.05
C VAL A 235 4.26 -12.76 9.32
N ASP A 236 4.49 -13.25 10.55
CA ASP A 236 4.06 -14.58 10.98
C ASP A 236 3.78 -14.60 12.48
N LEU A 237 2.93 -15.52 12.92
CA LEU A 237 2.59 -15.74 14.32
C LEU A 237 2.78 -17.20 14.70
N LEU A 238 3.76 -17.43 15.56
CA LEU A 238 3.97 -18.70 16.26
C LEU A 238 3.28 -18.61 17.62
N ASP A 239 2.06 -19.12 17.72
CA ASP A 239 1.30 -19.10 18.97
C ASP A 239 1.32 -20.46 19.68
N SER A 240 1.46 -20.42 21.01
CA SER A 240 1.30 -21.54 21.94
C SER A 240 0.27 -21.14 22.99
N LEU A 241 -0.98 -20.98 22.54
CA LEU A 241 -2.09 -20.55 23.38
C LEU A 241 -2.77 -21.74 24.04
N CYS A 242 -2.83 -21.70 25.36
CA CYS A 242 -3.59 -22.63 26.19
C CYS A 242 -4.88 -21.97 26.70
N TRP A 243 -5.86 -22.77 27.08
CA TRP A 243 -7.11 -22.29 27.67
C TRP A 243 -7.57 -23.20 28.80
N ARG A 244 -8.30 -22.65 29.77
CA ARG A 244 -8.82 -23.43 30.90
C ARG A 244 -10.14 -24.12 30.59
N THR A 245 -11.01 -23.46 29.81
CA THR A 245 -12.34 -23.96 29.45
C THR A 245 -12.55 -23.89 27.94
N ASP A 246 -13.06 -24.98 27.35
CA ASP A 246 -13.48 -25.01 25.94
C ASP A 246 -14.94 -24.61 25.82
N ASP A 247 -15.20 -23.34 25.58
CA ASP A 247 -16.54 -22.75 25.40
C ASP A 247 -17.09 -22.91 23.97
N THR A 248 -16.28 -23.49 23.06
CA THR A 248 -16.70 -23.69 21.66
C THR A 248 -17.46 -25.00 21.46
N ARG A 249 -17.47 -25.90 22.46
CA ARG A 249 -18.16 -27.21 22.41
C ARG A 249 -19.61 -27.20 22.99
N ALA A 250 -20.11 -26.08 23.51
CA ALA A 250 -21.37 -26.01 24.22
C ALA A 250 -22.62 -25.82 23.32
N SER A 251 -22.62 -26.31 22.07
CA SER A 251 -23.78 -26.19 21.17
C SER A 251 -24.29 -27.49 20.56
N VAL A 252 -23.98 -28.67 21.10
CA VAL A 252 -24.47 -29.97 20.55
C VAL A 252 -25.21 -30.86 21.58
N ALA A 253 -25.52 -30.34 22.75
CA ALA A 253 -26.31 -31.09 23.73
C ALA A 253 -27.63 -30.36 24.02
N GLY A 254 -28.57 -30.44 23.07
CA GLY A 254 -29.92 -29.86 23.23
C GLY A 254 -30.80 -30.11 22.01
N SER A 255 -31.12 -31.38 21.75
CA SER A 255 -32.29 -31.78 20.96
C SER A 255 -32.85 -33.07 21.54
#